data_2c161684bda00e36a34cb3b59afb480d
#
_entry.id   2c161684bda00e36a34cb3b59afb480d
#
_cell.length_a   1.000
_cell.length_b   1.000
_cell.length_c   1.000
_cell.angle_alpha   90.00
_cell.angle_beta   90.00
_cell.angle_gamma   90.00
#
_symmetry.space_group_name_H-M   'P 1'
#
loop_
_entity.id
_entity.type
_entity.pdbx_description
1 polymer ?
#
loop_
_entity_poly.entity_id
_entity_poly.type
_entity_poly.pdbx_seq_one_letter_code
_entity_poly.pdbx_strand_id
1 'polypeptide(L)'
;MINPEHANFPRAGFFKRLGAAVYDLLLAVAVYMFAGAIGFGIFTGLTASGLIPMGNYEHVSDLLNGNSLYHGIYQLWLACCVAGFYALFWSKGGQTLGMRAWRLKVQHPNGQNLSFITALARVVWSLLGIGNLWILFNGDKLALQDSMTRSEVVLLSKEANSLRNWHGA
;
A
#
# COMPACT_ATOMS: atom_id res chain seq x y z
N MET A 1 4.43 11.07 -18.02
CA MET A 1 5.04 12.40 -18.32
C MET A 1 6.04 12.70 -17.21
N ILE A 2 7.27 13.10 -17.54
CA ILE A 2 8.27 13.52 -16.54
C ILE A 2 7.86 14.94 -16.11
N ASN A 3 7.66 15.16 -14.81
CA ASN A 3 7.54 16.50 -14.28
C ASN A 3 8.88 16.89 -13.61
N PRO A 4 9.80 17.55 -14.31
CA PRO A 4 11.14 17.81 -13.83
C PRO A 4 11.15 18.71 -12.59
N GLU A 5 10.09 19.47 -12.35
CA GLU A 5 9.96 20.26 -11.12
C GLU A 5 9.87 19.38 -9.87
N HIS A 6 9.32 18.16 -9.99
CA HIS A 6 9.18 17.25 -8.86
C HIS A 6 10.53 16.66 -8.38
N ALA A 7 11.57 16.63 -9.23
CA ALA A 7 12.89 16.17 -8.86
C ALA A 7 13.59 17.10 -7.84
N ASN A 8 13.15 18.35 -7.73
CA ASN A 8 13.79 19.37 -6.87
C ASN A 8 13.10 19.55 -5.51
N PHE A 9 12.04 18.81 -5.21
CA PHE A 9 11.36 18.91 -3.91
C PHE A 9 12.18 18.27 -2.79
N PRO A 10 12.17 18.86 -1.57
CA PRO A 10 12.92 18.32 -0.45
C PRO A 10 12.33 16.97 0.00
N ARG A 11 13.19 16.05 0.43
CA ARG A 11 12.78 14.75 0.99
C ARG A 11 12.01 14.95 2.29
N ALA A 12 10.95 14.16 2.46
CA ALA A 12 10.09 14.19 3.62
C ALA A 12 10.77 13.54 4.83
N GLY A 13 10.72 14.22 5.97
CA GLY A 13 11.19 13.68 7.24
C GLY A 13 10.23 12.66 7.87
N PHE A 14 10.72 11.99 8.92
CA PHE A 14 10.04 10.89 9.61
C PHE A 14 8.61 11.25 10.07
N PHE A 15 8.41 12.36 10.78
CA PHE A 15 7.09 12.70 11.35
C PHE A 15 6.00 12.93 10.30
N LYS A 16 6.34 13.51 9.16
CA LYS A 16 5.37 13.67 8.06
C LYS A 16 4.97 12.34 7.45
N ARG A 17 5.93 11.42 7.28
CA ARG A 17 5.66 10.07 6.80
C ARG A 17 4.83 9.27 7.81
N LEU A 18 5.11 9.41 9.10
CA LEU A 18 4.34 8.79 10.16
C LEU A 18 2.89 9.30 10.17
N GLY A 19 2.69 10.62 10.08
CA GLY A 19 1.35 11.20 9.97
C GLY A 19 0.57 10.67 8.77
N ALA A 20 1.20 10.61 7.59
CA ALA A 20 0.58 10.02 6.41
C ALA A 20 0.25 8.53 6.61
N ALA A 21 1.16 7.76 7.22
CA ALA A 21 0.96 6.34 7.47
C ALA A 21 -0.22 6.06 8.43
N VAL A 22 -0.45 6.90 9.44
CA VAL A 22 -1.62 6.79 10.32
C VAL A 22 -2.93 6.95 9.53
N TYR A 23 -3.02 7.92 8.63
CA TYR A 23 -4.18 8.09 7.75
C TYR A 23 -4.34 6.90 6.80
N ASP A 24 -3.24 6.44 6.21
CA ASP A 24 -3.24 5.31 5.29
C ASP A 24 -3.58 3.99 5.98
N LEU A 25 -3.26 3.85 7.27
CA LEU A 25 -3.66 2.69 8.07
C LEU A 25 -5.18 2.55 8.15
N LEU A 26 -5.91 3.64 8.33
CA LEU A 26 -7.38 3.62 8.34
C LEU A 26 -7.94 3.15 7.01
N LEU A 27 -7.34 3.61 5.90
CA LEU A 27 -7.72 3.16 4.56
C LEU A 27 -7.36 1.69 4.32
N ALA A 28 -6.18 1.26 4.78
CA ALA A 28 -5.76 -0.13 4.67
C ALA A 28 -6.68 -1.08 5.46
N VAL A 29 -7.12 -0.67 6.66
CA VAL A 29 -8.13 -1.42 7.43
C VAL A 29 -9.46 -1.51 6.67
N ALA A 30 -9.93 -0.42 6.07
CA ALA A 30 -11.15 -0.43 5.27
C ALA A 30 -11.02 -1.37 4.05
N VAL A 31 -9.88 -1.33 3.34
CA VAL A 31 -9.59 -2.25 2.22
C VAL A 31 -9.56 -3.70 2.71
N TYR A 32 -8.90 -3.96 3.84
CA TYR A 32 -8.81 -5.29 4.45
C TYR A 32 -10.20 -5.84 4.80
N MET A 33 -11.06 -5.04 5.45
CA MET A 33 -12.43 -5.44 5.81
C MET A 33 -13.29 -5.70 4.57
N PHE A 34 -13.20 -4.85 3.56
CA PHE A 34 -13.96 -5.00 2.31
C PHE A 34 -13.49 -6.23 1.52
N ALA A 35 -12.20 -6.42 1.37
CA ALA A 35 -11.62 -7.62 0.75
C ALA A 35 -11.98 -8.89 1.55
N GLY A 36 -12.01 -8.79 2.88
CA GLY A 36 -12.45 -9.86 3.76
C GLY A 36 -13.89 -10.27 3.52
N ALA A 37 -14.81 -9.31 3.46
CA ALA A 37 -16.21 -9.57 3.16
C ALA A 37 -16.40 -10.23 1.78
N ILE A 38 -15.71 -9.72 0.75
CA ILE A 38 -15.75 -10.31 -0.59
C ILE A 38 -15.18 -11.73 -0.59
N GLY A 39 -13.99 -11.94 -0.02
CA GLY A 39 -13.35 -13.24 0.01
C GLY A 39 -14.16 -14.28 0.78
N PHE A 40 -14.74 -13.91 1.92
CA PHE A 40 -15.63 -14.77 2.69
C PHE A 40 -16.92 -15.08 1.94
N GLY A 41 -17.51 -14.10 1.26
CA GLY A 41 -18.69 -14.29 0.40
C GLY A 41 -18.42 -15.26 -0.75
N ILE A 42 -17.26 -15.14 -1.42
CA ILE A 42 -16.85 -16.09 -2.47
C ILE A 42 -16.68 -17.49 -1.88
N PHE A 43 -15.99 -17.62 -0.75
CA PHE A 43 -15.78 -18.90 -0.08
C PHE A 43 -17.10 -19.56 0.32
N THR A 44 -18.03 -18.78 0.88
CA THR A 44 -19.39 -19.25 1.21
C THR A 44 -20.16 -19.72 -0.04
N GLY A 45 -20.06 -18.99 -1.15
CA GLY A 45 -20.67 -19.38 -2.42
C GLY A 45 -20.09 -20.70 -2.98
N LEU A 46 -18.78 -20.90 -2.85
CA LEU A 46 -18.12 -22.14 -3.28
C LEU A 46 -18.52 -23.34 -2.41
N THR A 47 -18.69 -23.15 -1.11
CA THR A 47 -19.20 -24.20 -0.21
C THR A 47 -20.67 -24.51 -0.49
N ALA A 48 -21.51 -23.51 -0.69
CA ALA A 48 -22.92 -23.67 -1.00
C ALA A 48 -23.15 -24.37 -2.35
N SER A 49 -22.26 -24.17 -3.34
CA SER A 49 -22.32 -24.86 -4.64
C SER A 49 -21.80 -26.30 -4.60
N GLY A 50 -21.27 -26.76 -3.47
CA GLY A 50 -20.66 -28.08 -3.31
C GLY A 50 -19.25 -28.24 -3.89
N LEU A 51 -18.66 -27.16 -4.43
CA LEU A 51 -17.27 -27.19 -4.94
C LEU A 51 -16.25 -27.36 -3.81
N ILE A 52 -16.56 -26.84 -2.63
CA ILE A 52 -15.78 -27.05 -1.41
C ILE A 52 -16.63 -27.83 -0.42
N PRO A 53 -16.27 -29.07 -0.09
CA PRO A 53 -17.04 -29.87 0.86
C PRO A 53 -16.89 -29.33 2.29
N MET A 54 -18.00 -29.26 3.03
CA MET A 54 -18.01 -28.80 4.42
C MET A 54 -17.31 -29.79 5.38
N GLY A 55 -17.21 -31.07 5.00
CA GLY A 55 -16.65 -32.11 5.87
C GLY A 55 -17.41 -32.22 7.20
N ASN A 56 -16.68 -32.15 8.30
CA ASN A 56 -17.26 -32.24 9.66
C ASN A 56 -17.55 -30.87 10.28
N TYR A 57 -17.44 -29.78 9.52
CA TYR A 57 -17.66 -28.43 10.03
C TYR A 57 -19.12 -28.02 9.91
N GLU A 58 -19.67 -27.43 10.98
CA GLU A 58 -21.05 -26.95 11.01
C GLU A 58 -21.20 -25.57 10.35
N HIS A 59 -20.16 -24.73 10.48
CA HIS A 59 -20.15 -23.38 9.93
C HIS A 59 -19.01 -23.17 8.92
N VAL A 60 -19.29 -22.37 7.90
CA VAL A 60 -18.29 -22.00 6.87
C VAL A 60 -17.07 -21.28 7.46
N SER A 61 -17.29 -20.46 8.51
CA SER A 61 -16.21 -19.79 9.24
C SER A 61 -15.26 -20.79 9.92
N ASP A 62 -15.81 -21.89 10.44
CA ASP A 62 -15.01 -22.90 11.15
C ASP A 62 -14.18 -23.72 10.15
N LEU A 63 -14.76 -24.03 8.99
CA LEU A 63 -14.04 -24.65 7.88
C LEU A 63 -12.89 -23.73 7.40
N LEU A 64 -13.16 -22.44 7.19
CA LEU A 64 -12.16 -21.49 6.73
C LEU A 64 -11.00 -21.34 7.72
N ASN A 65 -11.30 -21.27 9.02
CA ASN A 65 -10.29 -21.08 10.06
C ASN A 65 -9.60 -22.39 10.51
N GLY A 66 -10.34 -23.50 10.47
CA GLY A 66 -9.83 -24.81 10.90
C GLY A 66 -9.00 -25.54 9.86
N ASN A 67 -9.15 -25.20 8.58
CA ASN A 67 -8.36 -25.78 7.51
C ASN A 67 -7.20 -24.86 7.13
N SER A 68 -5.95 -25.29 7.40
CA SER A 68 -4.75 -24.48 7.18
C SER A 68 -4.58 -24.00 5.74
N LEU A 69 -5.01 -24.80 4.74
CA LEU A 69 -4.89 -24.41 3.32
C LEU A 69 -5.86 -23.28 3.00
N TYR A 70 -7.14 -23.41 3.37
CA TYR A 70 -8.14 -22.38 3.12
C TYR A 70 -7.83 -21.09 3.87
N HIS A 71 -7.42 -21.21 5.12
CA HIS A 71 -6.95 -20.07 5.92
C HIS A 71 -5.76 -19.37 5.25
N GLY A 72 -4.75 -20.12 4.83
CA GLY A 72 -3.56 -19.58 4.16
C GLY A 72 -3.89 -18.84 2.85
N ILE A 73 -4.76 -19.43 2.00
CA ILE A 73 -5.22 -18.80 0.76
C ILE A 73 -5.98 -17.50 1.06
N TYR A 74 -6.85 -17.53 2.07
CA TYR A 74 -7.61 -16.34 2.46
C TYR A 74 -6.71 -15.21 3.00
N GLN A 75 -5.72 -15.53 3.82
CA GLN A 75 -4.74 -14.54 4.30
C GLN A 75 -3.90 -13.98 3.16
N LEU A 76 -3.49 -14.82 2.21
CA LEU A 76 -2.77 -14.36 1.02
C LEU A 76 -3.62 -13.41 0.17
N TRP A 77 -4.91 -13.73 -0.02
CA TRP A 77 -5.87 -12.84 -0.69
C TRP A 77 -5.93 -11.46 -0.03
N LEU A 78 -6.08 -11.41 1.30
CA LEU A 78 -6.14 -10.15 2.06
C LEU A 78 -4.84 -9.36 1.93
N ALA A 79 -3.70 -10.03 2.05
CA ALA A 79 -2.38 -9.40 1.89
C ALA A 79 -2.19 -8.83 0.47
N CYS A 80 -2.60 -9.58 -0.57
CA CYS A 80 -2.54 -9.13 -1.96
C CYS A 80 -3.44 -7.91 -2.21
N CYS A 81 -4.64 -7.87 -1.63
CA CYS A 81 -5.54 -6.72 -1.77
C CYS A 81 -4.96 -5.45 -1.15
N VAL A 82 -4.41 -5.54 0.07
CA VAL A 82 -3.77 -4.40 0.74
C VAL A 82 -2.50 -3.98 0.02
N ALA A 83 -1.65 -4.92 -0.39
CA ALA A 83 -0.43 -4.63 -1.14
C ALA A 83 -0.74 -3.99 -2.50
N GLY A 84 -1.75 -4.52 -3.19
CA GLY A 84 -2.25 -3.99 -4.46
C GLY A 84 -2.79 -2.57 -4.32
N PHE A 85 -3.51 -2.27 -3.25
CA PHE A 85 -3.98 -0.91 -2.94
C PHE A 85 -2.80 0.08 -2.92
N TYR A 86 -1.77 -0.16 -2.11
CA TYR A 86 -0.60 0.72 -2.06
C TYR A 86 0.13 0.79 -3.39
N ALA A 87 0.37 -0.36 -4.03
CA ALA A 87 1.11 -0.42 -5.29
C ALA A 87 0.40 0.35 -6.43
N LEU A 88 -0.94 0.26 -6.51
CA LEU A 88 -1.74 1.01 -7.48
C LEU A 88 -1.64 2.53 -7.26
N PHE A 89 -1.79 3.00 -6.03
CA PHE A 89 -1.70 4.43 -5.74
C PHE A 89 -0.30 4.98 -5.98
N TRP A 90 0.75 4.25 -5.58
CA TRP A 90 2.13 4.70 -5.78
C TRP A 90 2.56 4.65 -7.25
N SER A 91 2.05 3.70 -8.04
CA SER A 91 2.40 3.63 -9.46
C SER A 91 1.65 4.64 -10.31
N LYS A 92 0.37 4.89 -10.03
CA LYS A 92 -0.44 5.82 -10.83
C LYS A 92 -0.21 7.29 -10.48
N GLY A 93 -0.30 7.64 -9.20
CA GLY A 93 -0.23 9.02 -8.74
C GLY A 93 0.97 9.34 -7.85
N GLY A 94 1.73 8.34 -7.43
CA GLY A 94 2.81 8.51 -6.46
C GLY A 94 2.33 8.87 -5.05
N GLN A 95 1.01 8.90 -4.80
CA GLN A 95 0.41 9.33 -3.55
C GLN A 95 -0.77 8.45 -3.17
N THR A 96 -0.82 8.03 -1.92
CA THR A 96 -2.05 7.57 -1.26
C THR A 96 -2.86 8.77 -0.77
N LEU A 97 -4.08 8.54 -0.29
CA LEU A 97 -4.91 9.62 0.26
C LEU A 97 -4.28 10.22 1.54
N GLY A 98 -3.70 9.38 2.41
CA GLY A 98 -2.96 9.85 3.58
C GLY A 98 -1.72 10.66 3.18
N MET A 99 -0.94 10.18 2.24
CA MET A 99 0.22 10.94 1.71
C MET A 99 -0.19 12.28 1.12
N ARG A 100 -1.33 12.33 0.44
CA ARG A 100 -1.85 13.57 -0.12
C ARG A 100 -2.24 14.60 0.92
N ALA A 101 -2.85 14.18 2.03
CA ALA A 101 -3.16 15.07 3.15
C ALA A 101 -1.89 15.74 3.72
N TRP A 102 -0.77 15.03 3.70
CA TRP A 102 0.53 15.50 4.17
C TRP A 102 1.43 16.06 3.06
N ARG A 103 0.93 16.20 1.83
CA ARG A 103 1.66 16.67 0.64
C ARG A 103 2.90 15.82 0.32
N LEU A 104 2.83 14.52 0.55
CA LEU A 104 3.90 13.58 0.27
C LEU A 104 3.69 12.92 -1.08
N LYS A 105 4.76 12.72 -1.83
CA LYS A 105 4.76 11.94 -3.07
C LYS A 105 5.94 10.98 -3.07
N VAL A 106 5.68 9.72 -3.44
CA VAL A 106 6.73 8.76 -3.75
C VAL A 106 7.04 8.82 -5.25
N GLN A 107 8.32 8.83 -5.57
CA GLN A 107 8.82 8.94 -6.95
C GLN A 107 10.24 8.38 -7.08
N HIS A 108 10.71 8.21 -8.31
CA HIS A 108 12.13 8.07 -8.58
C HIS A 108 12.86 9.42 -8.43
N PRO A 109 14.20 9.44 -8.20
CA PRO A 109 14.97 10.70 -8.09
C PRO A 109 14.87 11.63 -9.30
N ASN A 110 14.47 11.09 -10.47
CA ASN A 110 14.21 11.86 -11.68
C ASN A 110 12.80 12.46 -11.77
N GLY A 111 11.98 12.35 -10.71
CA GLY A 111 10.60 12.85 -10.66
C GLY A 111 9.54 11.94 -11.29
N GLN A 112 9.93 10.80 -11.87
CA GLN A 112 9.00 9.82 -12.46
C GLN A 112 8.25 9.03 -11.39
N ASN A 113 7.00 8.64 -11.70
CA ASN A 113 6.25 7.71 -10.87
C ASN A 113 6.89 6.31 -10.91
N LEU A 114 6.67 5.55 -9.85
CA LEU A 114 7.15 4.16 -9.78
C LEU A 114 6.39 3.27 -10.76
N SER A 115 7.08 2.25 -11.28
CA SER A 115 6.38 1.14 -11.93
C SER A 115 5.56 0.36 -10.88
N PHE A 116 4.51 -0.36 -11.32
CA PHE A 116 3.70 -1.19 -10.41
C PHE A 116 4.55 -2.23 -9.67
N ILE A 117 5.50 -2.86 -10.36
CA ILE A 117 6.40 -3.87 -9.77
C ILE A 117 7.31 -3.23 -8.72
N THR A 118 7.89 -2.07 -9.01
CA THR A 118 8.72 -1.32 -8.04
C THR A 118 7.90 -0.89 -6.83
N ALA A 119 6.65 -0.45 -7.05
CA ALA A 119 5.75 -0.09 -5.97
C ALA A 119 5.39 -1.31 -5.09
N LEU A 120 5.16 -2.48 -5.70
CA LEU A 120 4.90 -3.73 -4.96
C LEU A 120 6.12 -4.17 -4.14
N ALA A 121 7.32 -4.15 -4.74
CA ALA A 121 8.56 -4.41 -4.02
C ALA A 121 8.74 -3.44 -2.83
N ARG A 122 8.36 -2.17 -3.02
CA ARG A 122 8.38 -1.16 -1.97
C ARG A 122 7.46 -1.51 -0.79
N VAL A 123 6.26 -2.08 -1.06
CA VAL A 123 5.35 -2.55 0.01
C VAL A 123 6.06 -3.60 0.85
N VAL A 124 6.71 -4.58 0.23
CA VAL A 124 7.46 -5.64 0.93
C VAL A 124 8.57 -5.03 1.80
N TRP A 125 9.40 -4.15 1.24
CA TRP A 125 10.51 -3.52 1.96
C TRP A 125 10.06 -2.48 2.99
N SER A 126 8.81 -2.03 2.96
CA SER A 126 8.28 -1.13 3.99
C SER A 126 8.14 -1.81 5.35
N LEU A 127 8.12 -3.16 5.36
CA LEU A 127 7.98 -3.97 6.57
C LEU A 127 6.85 -3.44 7.46
N LEU A 128 5.67 -3.24 6.89
CA LEU A 128 4.50 -2.65 7.57
C LEU A 128 4.76 -1.25 8.18
N GLY A 129 5.68 -0.49 7.58
CA GLY A 129 6.03 0.85 8.04
C GLY A 129 7.28 0.94 8.90
N ILE A 130 7.79 -0.18 9.44
CA ILE A 130 9.02 -0.22 10.25
C ILE A 130 10.22 0.31 9.47
N GLY A 131 10.26 0.09 8.15
CA GLY A 131 11.30 0.60 7.26
C GLY A 131 11.49 2.13 7.32
N ASN A 132 10.47 2.88 7.77
CA ASN A 132 10.59 4.33 7.97
C ASN A 132 11.47 4.70 9.17
N LEU A 133 11.66 3.81 10.15
CA LEU A 133 12.56 4.08 11.28
C LEU A 133 14.01 4.28 10.83
N TRP A 134 14.40 3.71 9.69
CA TRP A 134 15.72 3.89 9.11
C TRP A 134 16.08 5.36 8.83
N ILE A 135 15.08 6.23 8.62
CA ILE A 135 15.25 7.67 8.41
C ILE A 135 15.91 8.34 9.62
N LEU A 136 15.67 7.84 10.83
CA LEU A 136 16.21 8.41 12.06
C LEU A 136 17.73 8.24 12.16
N PHE A 137 18.26 7.24 11.46
CA PHE A 137 19.70 6.90 11.43
C PHE A 137 20.36 7.33 10.12
N ASN A 138 19.59 7.79 9.13
CA ASN A 138 20.07 8.16 7.81
C ASN A 138 19.93 9.68 7.59
N GLY A 139 21.08 10.39 7.53
CA GLY A 139 21.12 11.83 7.29
C GLY A 139 20.45 12.28 5.98
N ASP A 140 20.38 11.39 4.98
CA ASP A 140 19.75 11.65 3.67
C ASP A 140 18.23 11.60 3.68
N LYS A 141 17.61 11.30 4.82
CA LYS A 141 16.14 11.10 4.98
C LYS A 141 15.55 10.05 4.05
N LEU A 142 16.33 9.02 3.72
CA LEU A 142 15.89 7.84 2.97
C LEU A 142 15.46 6.74 3.95
N ALA A 143 14.26 6.18 3.73
CA ALA A 143 13.81 5.00 4.44
C ALA A 143 14.44 3.74 3.83
N LEU A 144 14.32 2.59 4.51
CA LEU A 144 14.81 1.31 3.99
C LEU A 144 14.23 1.00 2.61
N GLN A 145 12.91 1.10 2.47
CA GLN A 145 12.22 0.88 1.20
C GLN A 145 12.63 1.87 0.12
N ASP A 146 13.00 3.11 0.48
CA ASP A 146 13.48 4.11 -0.47
C ASP A 146 14.80 3.66 -1.11
N SER A 147 15.73 3.22 -0.27
CA SER A 147 17.06 2.75 -0.70
C SER A 147 16.96 1.48 -1.54
N MET A 148 16.13 0.50 -1.11
CA MET A 148 16.00 -0.80 -1.78
C MET A 148 15.30 -0.71 -3.14
N THR A 149 14.43 0.28 -3.34
CA THR A 149 13.67 0.45 -4.59
C THR A 149 14.15 1.64 -5.44
N ARG A 150 15.28 2.27 -5.07
CA ARG A 150 15.79 3.48 -5.73
C ARG A 150 14.71 4.54 -5.93
N SER A 151 13.98 4.80 -4.87
CA SER A 151 12.89 5.77 -4.83
C SER A 151 13.10 6.77 -3.69
N GLU A 152 12.28 7.79 -3.65
CA GLU A 152 12.30 8.78 -2.57
C GLU A 152 10.89 9.26 -2.27
N VAL A 153 10.67 9.76 -1.06
CA VAL A 153 9.43 10.46 -0.71
C VAL A 153 9.75 11.94 -0.55
N VAL A 154 9.13 12.75 -1.39
CA VAL A 154 9.31 14.21 -1.42
C VAL A 154 8.11 14.94 -0.82
N LEU A 155 8.36 16.17 -0.35
CA LEU A 155 7.34 17.07 0.15
C LEU A 155 6.97 18.06 -0.94
N LEU A 156 5.76 17.95 -1.48
CA LEU A 156 5.24 18.84 -2.53
C LEU A 156 4.90 20.23 -1.98
N SER A 157 4.98 21.25 -2.85
CA SER A 157 4.38 22.55 -2.58
C SER A 157 2.85 22.45 -2.53
N LYS A 158 2.16 23.49 -2.04
CA LYS A 158 0.67 23.50 -2.03
C LYS A 158 0.10 23.45 -3.44
N GLU A 159 0.75 24.15 -4.36
CA GLU A 159 0.36 24.24 -5.77
C GLU A 159 0.54 22.90 -6.49
N ALA A 160 1.69 22.24 -6.30
CA ALA A 160 1.98 20.93 -6.88
C ALA A 160 1.04 19.83 -6.35
N ASN A 161 0.57 19.95 -5.09
CA ASN A 161 -0.36 18.99 -4.47
C ASN A 161 -1.84 19.27 -4.80
N SER A 162 -2.16 20.30 -5.61
CA SER A 162 -3.54 20.62 -5.94
C SER A 162 -4.17 19.57 -6.85
N LEU A 163 -5.52 19.38 -6.74
CA LEU A 163 -6.27 18.41 -7.57
C LEU A 163 -6.12 18.67 -9.06
N ARG A 164 -5.98 19.93 -9.46
CA ARG A 164 -5.84 20.34 -10.86
C ARG A 164 -4.57 19.77 -11.51
N ASN A 165 -3.52 19.54 -10.72
CA ASN A 165 -2.24 19.04 -11.20
C ASN A 165 -2.11 17.49 -11.10
N TRP A 166 -3.16 16.82 -10.62
CA TRP A 166 -3.16 15.37 -10.48
C TRP A 166 -3.30 14.62 -11.81
N HIS A 167 -3.88 15.25 -12.81
CA HIS A 167 -4.05 14.68 -14.17
C HIS A 167 -2.78 14.77 -15.04
N GLY A 168 -1.69 15.30 -14.51
CA GLY A 168 -0.40 15.41 -15.19
C GLY A 168 0.61 14.29 -14.83
N ALA A 169 0.15 13.22 -14.19
CA ALA A 169 1.01 12.08 -13.84
C ALA A 169 0.83 10.94 -14.83
#